data_040605b388a32fe4385ad00ab6b9ca97
#
_entry.id   040605b388a32fe4385ad00ab6b9ca97
#
_cell.length_a   1.000
_cell.length_b   1.000
_cell.length_c   1.000
_cell.angle_alpha   90.00
_cell.angle_beta   90.00
_cell.angle_gamma   90.00
#
_symmetry.space_group_name_H-M   'P 1'
#
loop_
_entity.id
_entity.type
_entity.pdbx_description
1 polymer ?
#
loop_
_entity_poly.entity_id
_entity_poly.type
_entity_poly.pdbx_seq_one_letter_code
_entity_poly.pdbx_strand_id
1 'polypeptide(L)'
;MQIFRQRFNPIAAFFLFIAFFSASTPVFSATTETNKDTQHTEKSLEWPGIYYGFIPCADCKGVKTTLALNKNNTYLLITQYVGRSEREFVEKGKFALGDKSNTIVLTPRNGSTTQQYLVGENSLVQLDNNGNRVSGELANRYILRRSEMEEKGAGTPPSHASH
;
A
#
# COMPACT_ATOMS: atom_id res chain seq x y z
N MET A 1 36.46 28.14 13.80
CA MET A 1 36.99 27.52 15.01
C MET A 1 36.23 28.10 16.20
N GLN A 2 35.08 27.53 16.53
CA GLN A 2 34.30 27.95 17.72
C GLN A 2 33.76 26.70 18.41
N ILE A 3 34.28 26.44 19.57
CA ILE A 3 34.03 25.30 20.43
C ILE A 3 32.82 25.63 21.28
N PHE A 4 31.69 24.96 21.11
CA PHE A 4 30.56 25.08 22.01
C PHE A 4 30.69 24.09 23.18
N ARG A 5 31.03 24.63 24.34
CA ARG A 5 31.06 23.94 25.65
C ARG A 5 29.62 23.69 26.12
N GLN A 6 29.24 22.43 26.23
CA GLN A 6 28.06 22.07 27.04
C GLN A 6 28.37 22.13 28.53
N ARG A 7 27.56 22.89 29.27
CA ARG A 7 27.57 22.95 30.72
C ARG A 7 26.63 21.87 31.28
N PHE A 8 27.20 20.95 32.03
CA PHE A 8 26.49 20.04 32.91
C PHE A 8 26.06 20.80 34.16
N ASN A 9 24.81 20.69 34.55
CA ASN A 9 24.33 21.08 35.88
C ASN A 9 23.93 19.82 36.64
N PRO A 10 24.56 19.53 37.77
CA PRO A 10 24.07 18.55 38.73
C PRO A 10 23.26 19.27 39.81
N ILE A 11 22.02 18.97 40.00
CA ILE A 11 21.31 19.26 41.24
C ILE A 11 20.73 17.96 41.78
N ALA A 12 21.41 17.46 42.76
CA ALA A 12 20.94 16.45 43.69
C ALA A 12 19.90 17.10 44.64
N ALA A 13 18.78 16.42 44.83
CA ALA A 13 17.97 16.63 46.02
C ALA A 13 17.29 15.32 46.43
N PHE A 14 17.77 14.83 47.52
CA PHE A 14 17.22 13.80 48.38
C PHE A 14 15.85 14.23 48.91
N PHE A 15 14.85 13.34 48.82
CA PHE A 15 13.79 13.29 49.84
C PHE A 15 13.33 11.86 50.06
N LEU A 16 13.66 11.39 51.23
CA LEU A 16 13.28 10.14 51.85
C LEU A 16 11.95 10.38 52.58
N PHE A 17 10.87 9.71 52.13
CA PHE A 17 9.66 9.63 52.95
C PHE A 17 9.19 8.16 52.99
N ILE A 18 9.42 7.59 54.16
CA ILE A 18 8.84 6.34 54.62
C ILE A 18 7.47 6.66 55.19
N ALA A 19 6.42 6.11 54.65
CA ALA A 19 5.15 6.02 55.35
C ALA A 19 4.53 4.62 55.09
N PHE A 20 4.52 3.86 56.15
CA PHE A 20 3.73 2.65 56.35
C PHE A 20 2.24 2.95 56.15
N PHE A 21 1.54 2.23 55.32
CA PHE A 21 0.10 2.13 55.45
C PHE A 21 -0.40 0.70 55.13
N SER A 22 -1.22 0.28 56.03
CA SER A 22 -1.78 -1.04 56.29
C SER A 22 -2.61 -1.64 55.11
N ALA A 23 -2.60 -2.94 55.12
CA ALA A 23 -3.42 -3.84 54.28
C ALA A 23 -4.92 -3.56 54.38
N SER A 24 -5.56 -3.52 53.21
CA SER A 24 -6.96 -3.88 53.07
C SER A 24 -7.12 -4.39 51.62
N THR A 25 -7.25 -5.68 51.47
CA THR A 25 -7.59 -6.35 50.20
C THR A 25 -9.09 -6.23 49.97
N PRO A 26 -9.58 -5.58 48.92
CA PRO A 26 -10.91 -5.83 48.42
C PRO A 26 -10.84 -7.04 47.49
N VAL A 27 -11.56 -8.08 47.85
CA VAL A 27 -11.93 -9.18 46.95
C VAL A 27 -12.81 -8.59 45.87
N PHE A 28 -12.25 -8.36 44.70
CA PHE A 28 -13.01 -7.95 43.55
C PHE A 28 -13.46 -9.23 42.80
N SER A 29 -14.76 -9.49 42.90
CA SER A 29 -15.42 -10.52 42.08
C SER A 29 -15.16 -10.21 40.62
N ALA A 30 -14.48 -11.11 39.93
CA ALA A 30 -14.33 -11.07 38.48
C ALA A 30 -15.70 -11.26 37.85
N THR A 31 -16.35 -10.17 37.51
CA THR A 31 -17.40 -10.18 36.51
C THR A 31 -16.72 -10.36 35.17
N THR A 32 -16.90 -11.53 34.58
CA THR A 32 -16.52 -11.82 33.21
C THR A 32 -17.36 -10.92 32.30
N GLU A 33 -16.91 -9.70 32.06
CA GLU A 33 -17.39 -8.94 30.92
C GLU A 33 -16.79 -9.58 29.68
N THR A 34 -17.61 -10.28 28.96
CA THR A 34 -17.40 -10.69 27.58
C THR A 34 -17.16 -9.41 26.78
N ASN A 35 -15.88 -9.03 26.67
CA ASN A 35 -15.47 -8.06 25.66
C ASN A 35 -15.85 -8.69 24.32
N LYS A 36 -16.98 -8.25 23.81
CA LYS A 36 -17.35 -8.40 22.43
C LYS A 36 -16.31 -7.60 21.65
N ASP A 37 -15.21 -8.29 21.32
CA ASP A 37 -14.24 -7.81 20.35
C ASP A 37 -15.04 -7.37 19.12
N THR A 38 -15.25 -6.09 19.02
CA THR A 38 -15.56 -5.46 17.75
C THR A 38 -14.26 -5.61 16.95
N GLN A 39 -14.07 -6.80 16.36
CA GLN A 39 -13.18 -6.94 15.24
C GLN A 39 -13.69 -5.99 14.18
N HIS A 40 -13.20 -4.74 14.23
CA HIS A 40 -13.02 -4.00 13.01
C HIS A 40 -12.08 -4.88 12.18
N THR A 41 -12.68 -5.72 11.36
CA THR A 41 -11.99 -6.31 10.24
C THR A 41 -11.54 -5.12 9.41
N GLU A 42 -10.36 -4.56 9.72
CA GLU A 42 -9.61 -3.80 8.74
C GLU A 42 -9.48 -4.77 7.58
N LYS A 43 -10.36 -4.57 6.59
CA LYS A 43 -10.30 -5.28 5.32
C LYS A 43 -8.88 -5.01 4.83
N SER A 44 -7.98 -5.94 5.09
CA SER A 44 -6.59 -5.84 4.68
C SER A 44 -6.64 -5.59 3.17
N LEU A 45 -6.18 -4.41 2.77
CA LEU A 45 -6.11 -4.07 1.36
C LEU A 45 -5.18 -5.10 0.71
N GLU A 46 -5.76 -6.10 0.05
CA GLU A 46 -5.00 -7.08 -0.71
C GLU A 46 -4.45 -6.41 -1.96
N TRP A 47 -3.22 -5.92 -1.85
CA TRP A 47 -2.56 -5.22 -2.95
C TRP A 47 -1.98 -6.10 -4.04
N PRO A 48 -1.51 -7.34 -3.74
CA PRO A 48 -1.06 -8.23 -4.80
C PRO A 48 -2.18 -8.48 -5.81
N GLY A 49 -1.85 -8.33 -7.08
CA GLY A 49 -2.82 -8.47 -8.16
C GLY A 49 -2.33 -7.83 -9.45
N ILE A 50 -3.11 -7.98 -10.51
CA ILE A 50 -2.84 -7.37 -11.81
C ILE A 50 -3.86 -6.25 -12.04
N TYR A 51 -3.36 -5.07 -12.38
CA TYR A 51 -4.15 -3.86 -12.58
C TYR A 51 -3.96 -3.35 -14.00
N TYR A 52 -5.05 -2.92 -14.63
CA TYR A 52 -5.07 -2.39 -16.00
C TYR A 52 -5.65 -0.99 -16.03
N GLY A 53 -5.10 -0.15 -16.89
CA GLY A 53 -5.63 1.17 -17.15
C GLY A 53 -5.16 1.76 -18.46
N PHE A 54 -5.79 2.87 -18.82
CA PHE A 54 -5.45 3.68 -19.97
C PHE A 54 -5.19 5.11 -19.51
N ILE A 55 -3.92 5.39 -19.23
CA ILE A 55 -3.49 6.64 -18.59
C ILE A 55 -3.33 7.73 -19.66
N PRO A 56 -3.71 8.99 -19.36
CA PRO A 56 -3.51 10.10 -20.26
C PRO A 56 -2.05 10.33 -20.64
N CYS A 57 -1.83 10.83 -21.83
CA CYS A 57 -0.54 11.09 -22.41
C CYS A 57 -0.60 12.41 -23.18
N ALA A 58 0.45 13.23 -23.11
CA ALA A 58 0.47 14.56 -23.74
C ALA A 58 0.59 14.49 -25.27
N ASP A 59 1.31 13.49 -25.81
CA ASP A 59 1.70 13.37 -27.22
C ASP A 59 1.30 12.01 -27.83
N CYS A 60 0.35 11.31 -27.23
CA CYS A 60 -0.19 10.06 -27.72
C CYS A 60 -1.70 9.93 -27.39
N LYS A 61 -2.37 8.93 -27.91
CA LYS A 61 -3.79 8.68 -27.58
C LYS A 61 -4.01 8.26 -26.13
N GLY A 62 -2.97 7.77 -25.48
CA GLY A 62 -2.92 7.33 -24.09
C GLY A 62 -1.91 6.19 -23.91
N VAL A 63 -1.62 5.85 -22.67
CA VAL A 63 -0.70 4.79 -22.28
C VAL A 63 -1.51 3.60 -21.77
N LYS A 64 -1.54 2.52 -22.55
CA LYS A 64 -2.05 1.23 -22.06
C LYS A 64 -1.09 0.74 -21.00
N THR A 65 -1.59 0.55 -19.78
CA THR A 65 -0.78 0.23 -18.60
C THR A 65 -1.25 -1.04 -17.96
N THR A 66 -0.32 -1.97 -17.72
CA THR A 66 -0.53 -3.19 -16.93
C THR A 66 0.48 -3.18 -15.79
N LEU A 67 -0.01 -3.22 -14.55
CA LEU A 67 0.83 -3.26 -13.35
C LEU A 67 0.51 -4.52 -12.54
N ALA A 68 1.46 -5.43 -12.46
CA ALA A 68 1.38 -6.61 -11.59
C ALA A 68 2.15 -6.35 -10.30
N LEU A 69 1.46 -6.44 -9.15
CA LEU A 69 2.03 -6.38 -7.81
C LEU A 69 2.09 -7.78 -7.22
N ASN A 70 3.27 -8.25 -6.87
CA ASN A 70 3.51 -9.59 -6.35
C ASN A 70 3.55 -9.61 -4.82
N LYS A 71 3.21 -10.74 -4.19
CA LYS A 71 3.24 -10.93 -2.73
C LYS A 71 4.63 -10.72 -2.09
N ASN A 72 5.70 -10.85 -2.87
CA ASN A 72 7.09 -10.65 -2.44
C ASN A 72 7.59 -9.20 -2.62
N ASN A 73 6.67 -8.24 -2.71
CA ASN A 73 6.95 -6.81 -2.89
C ASN A 73 7.74 -6.47 -4.18
N THR A 74 7.65 -7.31 -5.20
CA THR A 74 8.16 -6.99 -6.53
C THR A 74 7.02 -6.60 -7.45
N TYR A 75 7.33 -5.81 -8.49
CA TYR A 75 6.36 -5.47 -9.52
C TYR A 75 6.90 -5.70 -10.92
N LEU A 76 5.93 -5.83 -11.85
CA LEU A 76 6.12 -5.78 -13.29
C LEU A 76 5.16 -4.71 -13.85
N LEU A 77 5.72 -3.70 -14.49
CA LEU A 77 4.96 -2.66 -15.18
C LEU A 77 5.19 -2.80 -16.68
N ILE A 78 4.10 -2.91 -17.44
CA ILE A 78 4.12 -2.94 -18.90
C ILE A 78 3.34 -1.73 -19.40
N THR A 79 3.95 -0.93 -20.28
CA THR A 79 3.32 0.25 -20.87
C THR A 79 3.46 0.24 -22.38
N GLN A 80 2.40 0.71 -23.08
CA GLN A 80 2.39 0.92 -24.54
C GLN A 80 1.79 2.30 -24.85
N TYR A 81 2.53 3.11 -25.60
CA TYR A 81 2.10 4.47 -26.01
C TYR A 81 1.26 4.38 -27.27
N VAL A 82 -0.04 4.27 -27.11
CA VAL A 82 -0.99 4.01 -28.20
C VAL A 82 -1.03 5.20 -29.17
N GLY A 83 -0.87 4.90 -30.46
CA GLY A 83 -0.81 5.90 -31.54
C GLY A 83 0.57 6.54 -31.72
N ARG A 84 1.57 6.15 -30.91
CA ARG A 84 2.97 6.58 -31.05
C ARG A 84 3.90 5.38 -31.29
N SER A 85 3.64 4.24 -30.64
CA SER A 85 4.49 3.07 -30.72
C SER A 85 3.67 1.79 -30.50
N GLU A 86 3.93 0.78 -31.32
CA GLU A 86 3.43 -0.59 -31.11
C GLU A 86 4.28 -1.36 -30.08
N ARG A 87 5.41 -0.79 -29.66
CA ARG A 87 6.33 -1.42 -28.71
C ARG A 87 5.79 -1.34 -27.30
N GLU A 88 5.87 -2.45 -26.58
CA GLU A 88 5.69 -2.50 -25.13
C GLU A 88 7.02 -2.23 -24.43
N PHE A 89 6.95 -1.42 -23.38
CA PHE A 89 8.07 -1.13 -22.48
C PHE A 89 7.82 -1.87 -21.16
N VAL A 90 8.82 -2.64 -20.73
CA VAL A 90 8.73 -3.48 -19.55
C VAL A 90 9.67 -2.93 -18.48
N GLU A 91 9.12 -2.60 -17.32
CA GLU A 91 9.87 -2.17 -16.14
C GLU A 91 9.64 -3.15 -14.99
N LYS A 92 10.70 -3.44 -14.25
CA LYS A 92 10.68 -4.31 -13.06
C LYS A 92 11.33 -3.61 -11.89
N GLY A 93 10.81 -3.86 -10.69
CA GLY A 93 11.37 -3.28 -9.49
C GLY A 93 10.77 -3.85 -8.22
N LYS A 94 10.90 -3.08 -7.14
CA LYS A 94 10.28 -3.35 -5.85
C LYS A 94 9.26 -2.27 -5.54
N PHE A 95 8.27 -2.60 -4.74
CA PHE A 95 7.37 -1.60 -4.17
C PHE A 95 7.38 -1.68 -2.65
N ALA A 96 7.09 -0.57 -2.02
CA ALA A 96 6.97 -0.43 -0.58
C ALA A 96 5.77 0.47 -0.24
N LEU A 97 5.36 0.46 1.03
CA LEU A 97 4.42 1.45 1.55
C LEU A 97 5.04 2.84 1.44
N GLY A 98 4.23 3.81 1.03
CA GLY A 98 4.60 5.20 1.03
C GLY A 98 4.34 5.87 2.39
N ASP A 99 4.81 7.11 2.54
CA ASP A 99 4.64 7.90 3.76
C ASP A 99 3.18 8.28 4.03
N LYS A 100 2.37 8.41 2.97
CA LYS A 100 0.93 8.67 3.09
C LYS A 100 0.17 7.36 3.25
N SER A 101 -0.88 7.37 4.07
CA SER A 101 -1.75 6.21 4.26
C SER A 101 -2.27 5.65 2.94
N ASN A 102 -2.29 4.33 2.82
CA ASN A 102 -2.77 3.60 1.64
C ASN A 102 -2.03 3.95 0.34
N THR A 103 -0.79 4.37 0.40
CA THR A 103 0.03 4.60 -0.78
C THR A 103 1.11 3.53 -0.93
N ILE A 104 1.45 3.23 -2.19
CA ILE A 104 2.62 2.43 -2.55
C ILE A 104 3.54 3.23 -3.44
N VAL A 105 4.83 2.99 -3.30
CA VAL A 105 5.91 3.59 -4.10
C VAL A 105 6.61 2.49 -4.88
N LEU A 106 6.62 2.60 -6.20
CA LEU A 106 7.37 1.72 -7.08
C LEU A 106 8.80 2.25 -7.25
N THR A 107 9.78 1.41 -7.00
CA THR A 107 11.21 1.72 -7.19
C THR A 107 11.77 0.84 -8.29
N PRO A 108 12.03 1.40 -9.48
CA PRO A 108 12.57 0.67 -10.61
C PRO A 108 14.00 0.17 -10.36
N ARG A 109 14.35 -0.99 -10.92
CA ARG A 109 15.74 -1.53 -10.84
C ARG A 109 16.74 -0.72 -11.65
N ASN A 110 16.30 -0.06 -12.69
CA ASN A 110 17.15 0.72 -13.61
C ASN A 110 17.41 2.15 -13.12
N GLY A 111 16.90 2.51 -11.92
CA GLY A 111 17.08 3.85 -11.34
C GLY A 111 16.26 4.95 -12.03
N SER A 112 15.26 4.59 -12.85
CA SER A 112 14.32 5.56 -13.39
C SER A 112 13.45 6.19 -12.29
N THR A 113 12.61 7.14 -12.65
CA THR A 113 11.77 7.87 -11.70
C THR A 113 10.80 6.95 -10.98
N THR A 114 10.70 7.08 -9.67
CA THR A 114 9.72 6.37 -8.85
C THR A 114 8.31 6.80 -9.20
N GLN A 115 7.36 5.86 -9.13
CA GLN A 115 5.94 6.13 -9.32
C GLN A 115 5.17 5.83 -8.04
N GLN A 116 4.15 6.62 -7.76
CA GLN A 116 3.34 6.47 -6.56
C GLN A 116 1.88 6.18 -6.93
N TYR A 117 1.25 5.31 -6.17
CA TYR A 117 -0.16 4.98 -6.33
C TYR A 117 -0.88 5.00 -4.99
N LEU A 118 -2.08 5.56 -4.97
CA LEU A 118 -3.02 5.41 -3.87
C LEU A 118 -3.80 4.10 -4.08
N VAL A 119 -3.80 3.26 -3.06
CA VAL A 119 -4.47 1.95 -3.09
C VAL A 119 -5.93 2.11 -2.69
N GLY A 120 -6.83 1.71 -3.59
CA GLY A 120 -8.26 1.55 -3.34
C GLY A 120 -8.64 0.08 -3.20
N GLU A 121 -9.92 -0.20 -3.04
CA GLU A 121 -10.43 -1.56 -2.82
C GLU A 121 -10.07 -2.52 -3.96
N ASN A 122 -10.30 -2.14 -5.21
CA ASN A 122 -9.96 -2.91 -6.42
C ASN A 122 -9.30 -2.00 -7.47
N SER A 123 -8.54 -1.02 -7.02
CA SER A 123 -7.95 -0.03 -7.90
C SER A 123 -6.68 0.58 -7.35
N LEU A 124 -5.87 1.10 -8.25
CA LEU A 124 -4.71 1.91 -7.97
C LEU A 124 -4.90 3.26 -8.67
N VAL A 125 -4.83 4.35 -7.94
CA VAL A 125 -4.86 5.70 -8.53
C VAL A 125 -3.44 6.20 -8.65
N GLN A 126 -2.97 6.44 -9.86
CA GLN A 126 -1.65 7.02 -10.09
C GLN A 126 -1.61 8.44 -9.52
N LEU A 127 -0.58 8.74 -8.76
CA LEU A 127 -0.33 10.05 -8.17
C LEU A 127 0.68 10.84 -9.02
N ASP A 128 0.68 12.14 -8.84
CA ASP A 128 1.71 13.02 -9.40
C ASP A 128 3.07 12.85 -8.68
N ASN A 129 4.10 13.53 -9.14
CA ASN A 129 5.45 13.48 -8.56
C ASN A 129 5.51 13.98 -7.11
N ASN A 130 4.51 14.73 -6.66
CA ASN A 130 4.39 15.23 -5.29
C ASN A 130 3.54 14.30 -4.40
N GLY A 131 3.09 13.17 -4.94
CA GLY A 131 2.23 12.21 -4.25
C GLY A 131 0.81 12.72 -4.03
N ASN A 132 0.30 13.58 -4.90
CA ASN A 132 -1.08 14.06 -4.89
C ASN A 132 -1.89 13.43 -6.01
N ARG A 133 -3.20 13.35 -5.82
CA ARG A 133 -4.11 12.97 -6.91
C ARG A 133 -4.11 14.03 -7.99
N VAL A 134 -4.07 13.60 -9.24
CA VAL A 134 -4.33 14.49 -10.37
C VAL A 134 -5.77 15.00 -10.25
N SER A 135 -5.97 16.30 -10.44
CA SER A 135 -7.28 16.96 -10.38
C SER A 135 -7.80 17.33 -11.77
N GLY A 136 -9.09 17.72 -11.85
CA GLY A 136 -9.74 18.14 -13.09
C GLY A 136 -10.42 16.99 -13.84
N GLU A 137 -10.81 17.25 -15.08
CA GLU A 137 -11.62 16.33 -15.90
C GLU A 137 -10.95 14.99 -16.18
N LEU A 138 -9.61 14.96 -16.20
CA LEU A 138 -8.84 13.75 -16.46
C LEU A 138 -8.57 12.91 -15.22
N ALA A 139 -8.94 13.36 -14.01
CA ALA A 139 -8.63 12.70 -12.75
C ALA A 139 -9.01 11.20 -12.76
N ASN A 140 -10.18 10.87 -13.27
CA ASN A 140 -10.69 9.49 -13.32
C ASN A 140 -9.95 8.60 -14.35
N ARG A 141 -9.12 9.17 -15.20
CA ARG A 141 -8.34 8.43 -16.19
C ARG A 141 -6.99 7.95 -15.65
N TYR A 142 -6.59 8.41 -14.45
CA TYR A 142 -5.37 7.97 -13.74
C TYR A 142 -5.63 6.76 -12.84
N ILE A 143 -6.66 5.96 -13.15
CA ILE A 143 -7.07 4.80 -12.34
C ILE A 143 -6.75 3.52 -13.09
N LEU A 144 -5.98 2.64 -12.44
CA LEU A 144 -5.83 1.25 -12.84
C LEU A 144 -6.84 0.41 -12.05
N ARG A 145 -7.57 -0.46 -12.72
CA ARG A 145 -8.54 -1.37 -12.11
C ARG A 145 -7.98 -2.77 -12.02
N ARG A 146 -8.23 -3.44 -10.92
CA ARG A 146 -7.84 -4.82 -10.71
C ARG A 146 -8.56 -5.71 -11.72
N SER A 147 -7.81 -6.62 -12.37
CA SER A 147 -8.43 -7.71 -13.11
C SER A 147 -9.06 -8.66 -12.11
N GLU A 148 -10.37 -8.82 -12.19
CA GLU A 148 -11.01 -10.00 -11.66
C GLU A 148 -10.57 -11.16 -12.56
N MET A 149 -9.56 -11.92 -12.13
CA MET A 149 -9.42 -13.27 -12.68
C MET A 149 -10.64 -14.03 -12.16
N GLU A 150 -11.69 -14.14 -12.95
CA GLU A 150 -12.62 -15.25 -12.81
C GLU A 150 -11.72 -16.50 -12.76
N GLU A 151 -11.68 -17.17 -11.62
CA GLU A 151 -11.39 -18.59 -11.57
C GLU A 151 -12.50 -19.26 -12.39
N LYS A 152 -12.36 -19.21 -13.72
CA LYS A 152 -13.17 -19.97 -14.61
C LYS A 152 -12.82 -21.41 -14.30
N GLY A 153 -13.70 -22.00 -13.46
CA GLY A 153 -13.56 -23.32 -12.92
C GLY A 153 -13.05 -24.26 -13.98
N ALA A 154 -12.12 -25.10 -13.56
CA ALA A 154 -11.64 -26.22 -14.34
C ALA A 154 -12.85 -26.92 -14.94
N GLY A 155 -13.11 -26.65 -16.24
CA GLY A 155 -14.17 -27.30 -16.98
C GLY A 155 -13.88 -28.78 -16.92
N THR A 156 -14.80 -29.52 -16.32
CA THR A 156 -14.87 -30.99 -16.39
C THR A 156 -14.69 -31.39 -17.83
N PRO A 157 -13.67 -32.19 -18.18
CA PRO A 157 -13.53 -32.66 -19.58
C PRO A 157 -14.77 -33.45 -19.96
N PRO A 158 -15.28 -33.29 -21.18
CA PRO A 158 -16.46 -34.06 -21.65
C PRO A 158 -16.11 -35.53 -21.58
N SER A 159 -16.94 -36.28 -20.84
CA SER A 159 -16.89 -37.73 -20.84
C SER A 159 -17.16 -38.23 -22.25
N HIS A 160 -16.15 -38.84 -22.89
CA HIS A 160 -16.35 -39.60 -24.12
C HIS A 160 -17.25 -40.79 -23.82
N ALA A 161 -18.53 -40.69 -24.19
CA ALA A 161 -19.42 -41.82 -24.25
C ALA A 161 -18.94 -42.72 -25.40
N SER A 162 -18.50 -43.91 -25.04
CA SER A 162 -18.20 -45.00 -26.00
C SER A 162 -19.50 -45.51 -26.59
N HIS A 163 -19.59 -45.53 -27.88
CA HIS A 163 -20.49 -46.39 -28.66
C HIS A 163 -19.65 -47.41 -29.44
#